data_fafce5c592b1a986338fe36100e9e92e
#
_entry.id   fafce5c592b1a986338fe36100e9e92e
#
_cell.length_a   1.000
_cell.length_b   1.000
_cell.length_c   1.000
_cell.angle_alpha   90.00
_cell.angle_beta   90.00
_cell.angle_gamma   90.00
#
_symmetry.space_group_name_H-M   'P 1'
#
loop_
_entity.id
_entity.type
_entity.pdbx_description
1 polymer ?
#
loop_
_entity_poly.entity_id
_entity_poly.type
_entity_poly.pdbx_seq_one_letter_code
_entity_poly.pdbx_strand_id
1 'polypeptide(L)'
;MTDILRIQNLSKSYAGGLKALSDINLNVKKGEIFALLGPNGAGKTTLISTICGISRATAGTISVDGHDNVKHYRQARELIGVVPQEIALESFETVLNTCRLSRGLFGKRKNDALIEDILDNLSLLDKRDSRMFQLSGGMKRRVMIAKALSHEPKILFLDEPTAGVDVELRKDMWQLLLGLKKQGVTIILTTHYIEEAEAMADRVGVMSKGQLALVEDKLALLGRLGKKTLKLELQKPVQKLPAGLVQFNLEVTDNGSALFYMYDKNTGRTGITKLLSELSSSGLLLKDLQTQQTSLEDIFIDMIQKDKI
;
A
#
# COMPACT_ATOMS: atom_id res chain seq x y z
N MET A 1 19.37 -6.01 -6.63
CA MET A 1 18.89 -5.78 -5.26
C MET A 1 18.65 -7.12 -4.61
N THR A 2 19.08 -7.33 -3.37
CA THR A 2 18.89 -8.58 -2.63
C THR A 2 17.54 -8.60 -1.92
N ASP A 3 16.92 -9.79 -1.86
CA ASP A 3 15.69 -9.98 -1.10
C ASP A 3 15.98 -9.92 0.40
N ILE A 4 15.25 -9.09 1.13
CA ILE A 4 15.32 -9.02 2.59
C ILE A 4 14.25 -9.89 3.26
N LEU A 5 13.13 -10.12 2.58
CA LEU A 5 12.08 -11.05 3.01
C LEU A 5 11.80 -12.02 1.88
N ARG A 6 11.76 -13.32 2.22
CA ARG A 6 11.37 -14.39 1.29
C ARG A 6 10.37 -15.31 1.96
N ILE A 7 9.25 -15.52 1.29
CA ILE A 7 8.14 -16.38 1.71
C ILE A 7 7.92 -17.41 0.62
N GLN A 8 7.84 -18.71 1.00
CA GLN A 8 7.66 -19.81 0.06
C GLN A 8 6.55 -20.74 0.56
N ASN A 9 5.54 -20.96 -0.28
CA ASN A 9 4.40 -21.87 -0.09
C ASN A 9 3.72 -21.73 1.28
N LEU A 10 3.64 -20.48 1.77
CA LEU A 10 3.13 -20.19 3.10
C LEU A 10 1.64 -20.41 3.18
N SER A 11 1.22 -21.24 4.12
CA SER A 11 -0.19 -21.49 4.42
C SER A 11 -0.46 -21.35 5.91
N LYS A 12 -1.64 -20.84 6.27
CA LYS A 12 -2.11 -20.71 7.65
C LYS A 12 -3.55 -21.11 7.76
N SER A 13 -3.79 -22.11 8.60
CA SER A 13 -5.14 -22.51 9.02
C SER A 13 -5.28 -22.33 10.53
N TYR A 14 -6.44 -21.88 10.99
CA TYR A 14 -6.78 -21.75 12.41
C TYR A 14 -7.56 -22.99 12.88
N ALA A 15 -7.61 -23.19 14.20
CA ALA A 15 -8.48 -24.15 14.81
C ALA A 15 -9.95 -23.87 14.37
N GLY A 16 -10.67 -24.88 13.91
CA GLY A 16 -12.00 -24.71 13.30
C GLY A 16 -12.01 -24.71 11.77
N GLY A 17 -10.86 -24.94 11.11
CA GLY A 17 -10.80 -25.18 9.66
C GLY A 17 -10.72 -23.91 8.80
N LEU A 18 -10.73 -22.71 9.40
CA LEU A 18 -10.57 -21.46 8.65
C LEU A 18 -9.18 -21.38 8.04
N LYS A 19 -9.10 -21.45 6.71
CA LYS A 19 -7.87 -21.29 5.94
C LYS A 19 -7.65 -19.79 5.64
N ALA A 20 -6.81 -19.13 6.46
CA ALA A 20 -6.58 -17.70 6.37
C ALA A 20 -5.51 -17.32 5.34
N LEU A 21 -4.53 -18.22 5.08
CA LEU A 21 -3.50 -18.05 4.03
C LEU A 21 -3.37 -19.35 3.25
N SER A 22 -3.20 -19.23 1.94
CA SER A 22 -3.07 -20.35 1.00
C SER A 22 -1.96 -20.12 0.02
N ASP A 23 -0.88 -20.89 0.13
CA ASP A 23 0.22 -20.93 -0.82
C ASP A 23 0.79 -19.54 -1.18
N ILE A 24 1.06 -18.72 -0.17
CA ILE A 24 1.64 -17.39 -0.36
C ILE A 24 3.11 -17.53 -0.75
N ASN A 25 3.47 -16.93 -1.87
CA ASN A 25 4.84 -16.80 -2.36
C ASN A 25 5.16 -15.31 -2.57
N LEU A 26 6.14 -14.77 -1.83
CA LEU A 26 6.46 -13.35 -1.86
C LEU A 26 7.93 -13.11 -1.58
N ASN A 27 8.55 -12.27 -2.39
CA ASN A 27 9.87 -11.71 -2.12
C ASN A 27 9.78 -10.18 -2.02
N VAL A 28 10.38 -9.62 -0.96
CA VAL A 28 10.50 -8.16 -0.79
C VAL A 28 11.97 -7.78 -0.85
N LYS A 29 12.28 -6.73 -1.62
CA LYS A 29 13.64 -6.23 -1.83
C LYS A 29 14.05 -5.29 -0.71
N LYS A 30 15.34 -5.26 -0.41
CA LYS A 30 15.88 -4.34 0.59
C LYS A 30 15.69 -2.88 0.16
N GLY A 31 15.16 -2.05 1.07
CA GLY A 31 14.98 -0.60 0.87
C GLY A 31 13.77 -0.22 0.02
N GLU A 32 12.87 -1.18 -0.33
CA GLU A 32 11.62 -0.85 -1.02
C GLU A 32 10.48 -0.58 -0.03
N ILE A 33 9.48 0.15 -0.49
CA ILE A 33 8.14 0.19 0.12
C ILE A 33 7.26 -0.79 -0.65
N PHE A 34 6.83 -1.85 0.02
CA PHE A 34 5.90 -2.83 -0.50
C PHE A 34 4.52 -2.61 0.11
N ALA A 35 3.53 -2.29 -0.71
CA ALA A 35 2.15 -2.14 -0.27
C ALA A 35 1.34 -3.41 -0.52
N LEU A 36 0.71 -3.95 0.53
CA LEU A 36 -0.19 -5.09 0.45
C LEU A 36 -1.64 -4.61 0.47
N LEU A 37 -2.27 -4.59 -0.68
CA LEU A 37 -3.66 -4.19 -0.89
C LEU A 37 -4.61 -5.38 -0.70
N GLY A 38 -5.82 -5.10 -0.24
CA GLY A 38 -6.88 -6.09 -0.17
C GLY A 38 -8.02 -5.67 0.74
N PRO A 39 -9.22 -6.23 0.56
CA PRO A 39 -10.36 -5.95 1.43
C PRO A 39 -10.14 -6.46 2.86
N ASN A 40 -11.01 -6.04 3.77
CA ASN A 40 -11.01 -6.59 5.12
C ASN A 40 -11.29 -8.10 5.07
N GLY A 41 -10.56 -8.87 5.85
CA GLY A 41 -10.63 -10.33 5.83
C GLY A 41 -9.84 -11.02 4.72
N ALA A 42 -9.12 -10.28 3.84
CA ALA A 42 -8.27 -10.88 2.81
C ALA A 42 -7.07 -11.68 3.36
N GLY A 43 -6.73 -11.53 4.65
CA GLY A 43 -5.62 -12.23 5.30
C GLY A 43 -4.37 -11.36 5.53
N LYS A 44 -4.41 -10.04 5.26
CA LYS A 44 -3.27 -9.11 5.38
C LYS A 44 -2.62 -9.13 6.77
N THR A 45 -3.40 -8.88 7.82
CA THR A 45 -2.93 -8.92 9.23
C THR A 45 -2.44 -10.31 9.62
N THR A 46 -3.07 -11.38 9.12
CA THR A 46 -2.60 -12.76 9.34
C THR A 46 -1.24 -12.99 8.71
N LEU A 47 -1.01 -12.49 7.51
CA LEU A 47 0.29 -12.60 6.84
C LEU A 47 1.36 -11.86 7.64
N ILE A 48 1.15 -10.59 8.02
CA ILE A 48 2.08 -9.82 8.87
C ILE A 48 2.36 -10.58 10.17
N SER A 49 1.31 -11.00 10.90
CA SER A 49 1.45 -11.72 12.18
C SER A 49 2.27 -13.01 12.03
N THR A 50 2.14 -13.69 10.89
CA THR A 50 2.88 -14.93 10.61
C THR A 50 4.34 -14.64 10.27
N ILE A 51 4.63 -13.59 9.49
CA ILE A 51 6.00 -13.16 9.17
C ILE A 51 6.72 -12.74 10.45
N CYS A 52 6.08 -11.95 11.29
CA CYS A 52 6.64 -11.44 12.55
C CYS A 52 6.76 -12.52 13.64
N GLY A 53 6.29 -13.75 13.37
CA GLY A 53 6.34 -14.87 14.31
C GLY A 53 5.39 -14.72 15.51
N ILE A 54 4.38 -13.86 15.42
CA ILE A 54 3.28 -13.73 16.40
C ILE A 54 2.34 -14.93 16.24
N SER A 55 2.06 -15.32 15.00
CA SER A 55 1.29 -16.51 14.67
C SER A 55 2.18 -17.53 13.93
N ARG A 56 2.04 -18.82 14.24
CA ARG A 56 2.82 -19.87 13.61
C ARG A 56 2.20 -20.29 12.28
N ALA A 57 3.00 -20.41 11.22
CA ALA A 57 2.57 -20.97 9.95
C ALA A 57 2.11 -22.43 10.09
N THR A 58 1.16 -22.87 9.27
CA THR A 58 0.76 -24.28 9.18
C THR A 58 1.67 -25.03 8.20
N ALA A 59 2.10 -24.37 7.12
CA ALA A 59 3.05 -24.90 6.13
C ALA A 59 3.82 -23.77 5.48
N GLY A 60 4.91 -24.10 4.79
CA GLY A 60 5.78 -23.15 4.11
C GLY A 60 6.91 -22.61 4.97
N THR A 61 7.69 -21.69 4.43
CA THR A 61 8.86 -21.11 5.09
C THR A 61 8.89 -19.59 4.93
N ILE A 62 9.45 -18.92 5.94
CA ILE A 62 9.68 -17.47 5.93
C ILE A 62 11.14 -17.24 6.32
N SER A 63 11.84 -16.45 5.52
CA SER A 63 13.22 -16.03 5.81
C SER A 63 13.31 -14.50 5.79
N VAL A 64 13.92 -13.93 6.82
CA VAL A 64 14.16 -12.50 6.99
C VAL A 64 15.66 -12.26 7.01
N ASP A 65 16.18 -11.58 5.99
CA ASP A 65 17.62 -11.35 5.77
C ASP A 65 18.46 -12.64 5.94
N GLY A 66 17.96 -13.77 5.40
CA GLY A 66 18.61 -15.09 5.49
C GLY A 66 18.28 -15.90 6.75
N HIS A 67 17.59 -15.32 7.74
CA HIS A 67 17.21 -16.00 8.98
C HIS A 67 15.80 -16.59 8.89
N ASP A 68 15.68 -17.91 9.04
CA ASP A 68 14.40 -18.61 9.15
C ASP A 68 13.63 -18.11 10.40
N ASN A 69 12.36 -17.68 10.24
CA ASN A 69 11.61 -17.05 11.32
C ASN A 69 11.14 -18.03 12.43
N VAL A 70 11.37 -19.35 12.26
CA VAL A 70 11.09 -20.37 13.27
C VAL A 70 12.40 -20.88 13.89
N LYS A 71 13.38 -21.28 13.07
CA LYS A 71 14.66 -21.84 13.54
C LYS A 71 15.57 -20.77 14.14
N HIS A 72 15.59 -19.59 13.53
CA HIS A 72 16.42 -18.46 13.93
C HIS A 72 15.55 -17.27 14.36
N TYR A 73 14.48 -17.54 15.13
CA TYR A 73 13.42 -16.57 15.45
C TYR A 73 13.95 -15.30 16.15
N ARG A 74 15.00 -15.39 16.98
CA ARG A 74 15.59 -14.23 17.67
C ARG A 74 16.21 -13.27 16.66
N GLN A 75 17.09 -13.80 15.78
CA GLN A 75 17.76 -13.02 14.74
C GLN A 75 16.76 -12.42 13.76
N ALA A 76 15.75 -13.20 13.33
CA ALA A 76 14.70 -12.71 12.45
C ALA A 76 13.90 -11.58 13.09
N ARG A 77 13.49 -11.70 14.36
CA ARG A 77 12.70 -10.69 15.07
C ARG A 77 13.48 -9.41 15.38
N GLU A 78 14.79 -9.51 15.65
CA GLU A 78 15.64 -8.33 15.83
C GLU A 78 15.67 -7.41 14.60
N LEU A 79 15.42 -7.97 13.41
CA LEU A 79 15.39 -7.23 12.14
C LEU A 79 14.04 -6.62 11.82
N ILE A 80 13.01 -6.90 12.64
CA ILE A 80 11.62 -6.53 12.36
C ILE A 80 11.10 -5.53 13.38
N GLY A 81 10.62 -4.39 12.93
CA GLY A 81 9.74 -3.49 13.67
C GLY A 81 8.29 -3.68 13.26
N VAL A 82 7.36 -3.64 14.21
CA VAL A 82 5.92 -3.82 13.94
C VAL A 82 5.11 -2.70 14.54
N VAL A 83 4.27 -2.09 13.73
CA VAL A 83 3.26 -1.11 14.14
C VAL A 83 1.89 -1.71 13.84
N PRO A 84 1.16 -2.19 14.85
CA PRO A 84 -0.18 -2.75 14.65
C PRO A 84 -1.21 -1.66 14.33
N GLN A 85 -2.37 -2.09 13.83
CA GLN A 85 -3.48 -1.20 13.50
C GLN A 85 -4.00 -0.45 14.73
N GLU A 86 -4.15 -1.14 15.86
CA GLU A 86 -4.62 -0.54 17.11
C GLU A 86 -3.47 0.13 17.86
N ILE A 87 -3.78 1.26 18.52
CA ILE A 87 -2.81 2.00 19.36
C ILE A 87 -2.70 1.30 20.71
N ALA A 88 -1.63 0.52 20.87
CA ALA A 88 -1.29 -0.18 22.11
C ALA A 88 -0.09 0.51 22.80
N LEU A 89 -0.37 1.56 23.59
CA LEU A 89 0.61 2.33 24.35
C LEU A 89 0.15 2.50 25.80
N GLU A 90 1.09 2.36 26.75
CA GLU A 90 0.84 2.59 28.17
C GLU A 90 0.59 4.08 28.44
N SER A 91 -0.62 4.41 28.91
CA SER A 91 -1.11 5.79 28.99
C SER A 91 -0.26 6.71 29.87
N PHE A 92 0.37 6.18 30.91
CA PHE A 92 1.13 6.96 31.90
C PHE A 92 2.64 7.02 31.61
N GLU A 93 3.13 6.22 30.68
CA GLU A 93 4.53 6.26 30.27
C GLU A 93 4.83 7.48 29.39
N THR A 94 6.09 7.93 29.42
CA THR A 94 6.58 8.98 28.54
C THR A 94 7.02 8.41 27.18
N VAL A 95 7.05 9.28 26.17
CA VAL A 95 7.50 8.92 24.83
C VAL A 95 8.91 8.31 24.86
N LEU A 96 9.84 8.98 25.52
CA LEU A 96 11.23 8.54 25.62
C LEU A 96 11.36 7.20 26.35
N ASN A 97 10.65 7.02 27.47
CA ASN A 97 10.71 5.76 28.21
C ASN A 97 10.11 4.60 27.43
N THR A 98 9.03 4.83 26.68
CA THR A 98 8.43 3.82 25.81
C THR A 98 9.43 3.31 24.77
N CYS A 99 10.20 4.20 24.14
CA CYS A 99 11.24 3.84 23.18
C CYS A 99 12.42 3.12 23.87
N ARG A 100 12.87 3.59 25.04
CA ARG A 100 13.93 2.95 25.85
C ARG A 100 13.55 1.52 26.25
N LEU A 101 12.32 1.35 26.74
CA LEU A 101 11.80 0.03 27.12
C LEU A 101 11.78 -0.91 25.92
N SER A 102 11.23 -0.45 24.77
CA SER A 102 11.21 -1.23 23.55
C SER A 102 12.61 -1.68 23.13
N ARG A 103 13.59 -0.75 23.10
CA ARG A 103 14.98 -1.06 22.76
C ARG A 103 15.58 -2.10 23.74
N GLY A 104 15.31 -1.94 25.03
CA GLY A 104 15.77 -2.87 26.06
C GLY A 104 15.22 -4.29 25.94
N LEU A 105 13.94 -4.45 25.54
CA LEU A 105 13.31 -5.74 25.28
C LEU A 105 13.98 -6.53 24.15
N PHE A 106 14.61 -5.84 23.18
CA PHE A 106 15.43 -6.44 22.15
C PHE A 106 16.90 -6.66 22.54
N GLY A 107 17.25 -6.46 23.83
CA GLY A 107 18.60 -6.64 24.34
C GLY A 107 19.60 -5.59 23.86
N LYS A 108 19.15 -4.48 23.28
CA LYS A 108 20.03 -3.41 22.80
C LYS A 108 20.45 -2.50 23.97
N ARG A 109 21.71 -2.06 23.95
CA ARG A 109 22.22 -1.10 24.93
C ARG A 109 21.45 0.22 24.85
N LYS A 110 21.33 0.91 26.00
CA LYS A 110 20.77 2.27 26.05
C LYS A 110 21.49 3.19 25.06
N ASN A 111 20.72 3.92 24.26
CA ASN A 111 21.21 4.90 23.30
C ASN A 111 20.15 6.01 23.14
N ASP A 112 20.20 7.00 24.02
CA ASP A 112 19.23 8.09 24.04
C ASP A 112 19.40 9.01 22.82
N ALA A 113 20.64 9.22 22.36
CA ALA A 113 20.89 10.02 21.17
C ALA A 113 20.19 9.46 19.93
N LEU A 114 20.28 8.13 19.70
CA LEU A 114 19.56 7.48 18.62
C LEU A 114 18.03 7.63 18.76
N ILE A 115 17.51 7.49 19.99
CA ILE A 115 16.07 7.64 20.22
C ILE A 115 15.63 9.08 19.96
N GLU A 116 16.43 10.05 20.39
CA GLU A 116 16.16 11.48 20.12
C GLU A 116 16.20 11.80 18.62
N ASP A 117 17.15 11.26 17.87
CA ASP A 117 17.20 11.37 16.41
C ASP A 117 15.94 10.77 15.74
N ILE A 118 15.50 9.60 16.22
CA ILE A 118 14.25 8.99 15.73
C ILE A 118 13.06 9.89 16.05
N LEU A 119 12.97 10.43 17.26
CA LEU A 119 11.87 11.31 17.68
C LEU A 119 11.88 12.63 16.90
N ASP A 120 13.05 13.19 16.60
CA ASP A 120 13.18 14.39 15.79
C ASP A 120 12.66 14.16 14.35
N ASN A 121 13.12 13.09 13.71
CA ASN A 121 12.64 12.67 12.38
C ASN A 121 11.11 12.44 12.33
N LEU A 122 10.50 12.11 13.47
CA LEU A 122 9.06 11.90 13.62
C LEU A 122 8.31 13.15 14.12
N SER A 123 9.02 14.29 14.29
CA SER A 123 8.48 15.55 14.86
C SER A 123 7.85 15.33 16.25
N LEU A 124 8.56 14.59 17.11
CA LEU A 124 8.15 14.25 18.47
C LEU A 124 9.20 14.63 19.54
N LEU A 125 10.34 15.23 19.14
CA LEU A 125 11.42 15.53 20.09
C LEU A 125 10.99 16.47 21.21
N ASP A 126 10.18 17.48 20.90
CA ASP A 126 9.59 18.42 21.87
C ASP A 126 8.60 17.74 22.83
N LYS A 127 8.11 16.56 22.50
CA LYS A 127 7.18 15.74 23.29
C LYS A 127 7.83 14.55 23.98
N ARG A 128 9.17 14.42 23.94
CA ARG A 128 9.88 13.25 24.47
C ARG A 128 9.55 12.93 25.94
N ASP A 129 9.30 13.95 26.74
CA ASP A 129 8.97 13.83 28.18
C ASP A 129 7.44 13.86 28.45
N SER A 130 6.62 14.04 27.41
CA SER A 130 5.16 14.01 27.52
C SER A 130 4.66 12.60 27.75
N ARG A 131 3.60 12.46 28.56
CA ARG A 131 2.91 11.17 28.77
C ARG A 131 1.95 10.88 27.62
N MET A 132 1.70 9.59 27.35
CA MET A 132 0.90 9.14 26.20
C MET A 132 -0.51 9.71 26.21
N PHE A 133 -1.16 9.86 27.37
CA PHE A 133 -2.53 10.41 27.43
C PHE A 133 -2.61 11.88 26.99
N GLN A 134 -1.49 12.62 27.00
CA GLN A 134 -1.41 14.02 26.57
C GLN A 134 -1.27 14.20 25.05
N LEU A 135 -1.04 13.11 24.31
CA LEU A 135 -0.78 13.12 22.89
C LEU A 135 -2.06 12.94 22.06
N SER A 136 -2.13 13.59 20.91
CA SER A 136 -3.15 13.33 19.90
C SER A 136 -3.04 11.92 19.31
N GLY A 137 -4.09 11.44 18.63
CA GLY A 137 -4.06 10.12 17.97
C GLY A 137 -2.93 9.99 16.94
N GLY A 138 -2.70 11.03 16.13
CA GLY A 138 -1.60 11.08 15.18
C GLY A 138 -0.21 11.05 15.84
N MET A 139 -0.03 11.80 16.94
CA MET A 139 1.22 11.73 17.73
C MET A 139 1.43 10.34 18.30
N LYS A 140 0.40 9.71 18.88
CA LYS A 140 0.49 8.33 19.37
C LYS A 140 0.89 7.34 18.29
N ARG A 141 0.37 7.52 17.07
CA ARG A 141 0.75 6.68 15.91
C ARG A 141 2.24 6.86 15.58
N ARG A 142 2.74 8.11 15.58
CA ARG A 142 4.17 8.38 15.37
C ARG A 142 5.03 7.78 16.50
N VAL A 143 4.57 7.81 17.76
CA VAL A 143 5.27 7.14 18.88
C VAL A 143 5.35 5.63 18.67
N MET A 144 4.31 4.98 18.14
CA MET A 144 4.37 3.55 17.81
C MET A 144 5.44 3.25 16.77
N ILE A 145 5.62 4.14 15.78
CA ILE A 145 6.70 4.03 14.79
C ILE A 145 8.05 4.23 15.47
N ALA A 146 8.22 5.25 16.33
CA ALA A 146 9.45 5.48 17.09
C ALA A 146 9.81 4.25 17.94
N LYS A 147 8.83 3.70 18.66
CA LYS A 147 8.96 2.47 19.42
C LYS A 147 9.45 1.30 18.57
N ALA A 148 8.85 1.12 17.38
CA ALA A 148 9.22 0.05 16.45
C ALA A 148 10.60 0.25 15.84
N LEU A 149 11.09 1.48 15.68
CA LEU A 149 12.41 1.82 15.15
C LEU A 149 13.52 1.80 16.21
N SER A 150 13.17 1.88 17.50
CA SER A 150 14.12 2.09 18.60
C SER A 150 15.19 1.01 18.75
N HIS A 151 14.97 -0.20 18.23
CA HIS A 151 15.94 -1.31 18.24
C HIS A 151 16.69 -1.48 16.88
N GLU A 152 16.54 -0.51 15.96
CA GLU A 152 17.23 -0.44 14.67
C GLU A 152 16.86 -1.61 13.73
N PRO A 153 15.56 -1.86 13.47
CA PRO A 153 15.15 -2.91 12.56
C PRO A 153 15.52 -2.59 11.10
N LYS A 154 15.66 -3.61 10.27
CA LYS A 154 15.85 -3.47 8.82
C LYS A 154 14.55 -3.42 8.05
N ILE A 155 13.47 -3.96 8.63
CA ILE A 155 12.13 -4.01 8.05
C ILE A 155 11.14 -3.44 9.05
N LEU A 156 10.28 -2.55 8.58
CA LEU A 156 9.16 -1.99 9.34
C LEU A 156 7.85 -2.47 8.73
N PHE A 157 7.07 -3.19 9.52
CA PHE A 157 5.70 -3.58 9.19
C PHE A 157 4.71 -2.59 9.77
N LEU A 158 3.79 -2.12 8.94
CA LEU A 158 2.74 -1.18 9.31
C LEU A 158 1.39 -1.78 8.91
N ASP A 159 0.56 -2.11 9.89
CA ASP A 159 -0.78 -2.64 9.62
C ASP A 159 -1.79 -1.49 9.61
N GLU A 160 -2.27 -1.12 8.42
CA GLU A 160 -3.19 -0.01 8.16
C GLU A 160 -2.79 1.30 8.86
N PRO A 161 -1.60 1.87 8.56
CA PRO A 161 -1.00 2.97 9.34
C PRO A 161 -1.84 4.25 9.37
N THR A 162 -2.75 4.44 8.42
CA THR A 162 -3.55 5.66 8.27
C THR A 162 -5.05 5.41 8.43
N ALA A 163 -5.44 4.22 8.90
CA ALA A 163 -6.85 3.92 9.15
C ALA A 163 -7.43 4.87 10.20
N GLY A 164 -8.57 5.51 9.87
CA GLY A 164 -9.24 6.44 10.75
C GLY A 164 -8.55 7.81 10.92
N VAL A 165 -7.59 8.14 10.06
CA VAL A 165 -6.86 9.41 10.07
C VAL A 165 -7.39 10.31 8.95
N ASP A 166 -7.49 11.62 9.20
CA ASP A 166 -7.89 12.60 8.20
C ASP A 166 -6.86 12.73 7.05
N VAL A 167 -7.26 13.40 5.96
CA VAL A 167 -6.47 13.46 4.71
C VAL A 167 -5.13 14.17 4.90
N GLU A 168 -5.06 15.20 5.74
CA GLU A 168 -3.85 15.99 5.96
C GLU A 168 -2.82 15.16 6.76
N LEU A 169 -3.24 14.59 7.89
CA LEU A 169 -2.38 13.71 8.69
C LEU A 169 -1.94 12.45 7.92
N ARG A 170 -2.75 11.97 6.97
CA ARG A 170 -2.38 10.87 6.07
C ARG A 170 -1.21 11.25 5.17
N LYS A 171 -1.25 12.43 4.56
CA LYS A 171 -0.15 12.93 3.72
C LYS A 171 1.15 13.10 4.51
N ASP A 172 1.06 13.62 5.74
CA ASP A 172 2.20 13.74 6.63
C ASP A 172 2.83 12.37 6.93
N MET A 173 2.00 11.35 7.18
CA MET A 173 2.47 9.99 7.39
C MET A 173 3.19 9.44 6.15
N TRP A 174 2.69 9.72 4.96
CA TRP A 174 3.35 9.31 3.71
C TRP A 174 4.73 9.91 3.56
N GLN A 175 4.87 11.22 3.82
CA GLN A 175 6.17 11.90 3.76
C GLN A 175 7.17 11.31 4.78
N LEU A 176 6.70 11.01 5.97
CA LEU A 176 7.49 10.36 7.01
C LEU A 176 7.99 8.98 6.54
N LEU A 177 7.12 8.13 5.99
CA LEU A 177 7.51 6.81 5.51
C LEU A 177 8.49 6.88 4.33
N LEU A 178 8.30 7.83 3.41
CA LEU A 178 9.25 8.10 2.33
C LEU A 178 10.61 8.57 2.87
N GLY A 179 10.63 9.34 3.95
CA GLY A 179 11.85 9.73 4.67
C GLY A 179 12.60 8.53 5.25
N LEU A 180 11.90 7.62 5.92
CA LEU A 180 12.48 6.37 6.47
C LEU A 180 13.03 5.46 5.37
N LYS A 181 12.33 5.34 4.24
CA LYS A 181 12.84 4.63 3.07
C LYS A 181 14.17 5.20 2.57
N LYS A 182 14.30 6.53 2.48
CA LYS A 182 15.54 7.20 2.06
C LYS A 182 16.70 6.90 3.01
N GLN A 183 16.42 6.63 4.29
CA GLN A 183 17.40 6.17 5.29
C GLN A 183 17.73 4.66 5.16
N GLY A 184 17.13 3.95 4.21
CA GLY A 184 17.41 2.55 3.91
C GLY A 184 16.52 1.54 4.63
N VAL A 185 15.49 1.99 5.36
CA VAL A 185 14.50 1.12 6.00
C VAL A 185 13.61 0.50 4.92
N THR A 186 13.45 -0.83 4.95
CA THR A 186 12.45 -1.52 4.12
C THR A 186 11.10 -1.42 4.80
N ILE A 187 10.07 -1.05 4.07
CA ILE A 187 8.73 -0.85 4.63
C ILE A 187 7.76 -1.81 3.95
N ILE A 188 6.98 -2.52 4.76
CA ILE A 188 5.85 -3.33 4.30
C ILE A 188 4.61 -2.80 5.00
N LEU A 189 3.67 -2.29 4.24
CA LEU A 189 2.43 -1.76 4.78
C LEU A 189 1.22 -2.48 4.20
N THR A 190 0.20 -2.66 5.04
CA THR A 190 -1.12 -3.06 4.57
C THR A 190 -2.00 -1.84 4.45
N THR A 191 -2.84 -1.83 3.44
CA THR A 191 -3.86 -0.81 3.30
C THR A 191 -5.03 -1.32 2.46
N HIS A 192 -6.18 -0.72 2.63
CA HIS A 192 -7.32 -0.84 1.73
C HIS A 192 -7.51 0.44 0.91
N TYR A 193 -6.70 1.48 1.14
CA TYR A 193 -6.68 2.72 0.39
C TYR A 193 -5.66 2.63 -0.75
N ILE A 194 -6.15 2.63 -1.95
CA ILE A 194 -5.34 2.48 -3.17
C ILE A 194 -4.44 3.69 -3.38
N GLU A 195 -4.91 4.89 -3.03
CA GLU A 195 -4.16 6.14 -3.08
C GLU A 195 -2.83 6.07 -2.29
N GLU A 196 -2.79 5.33 -1.18
CA GLU A 196 -1.57 5.15 -0.39
C GLU A 196 -0.52 4.36 -1.15
N ALA A 197 -0.93 3.27 -1.79
CA ALA A 197 -0.03 2.47 -2.61
C ALA A 197 0.47 3.28 -3.81
N GLU A 198 -0.41 4.06 -4.45
CA GLU A 198 -0.03 4.97 -5.55
C GLU A 198 0.98 6.02 -5.11
N ALA A 199 0.79 6.62 -3.92
CA ALA A 199 1.66 7.69 -3.43
C ALA A 199 3.06 7.18 -3.04
N MET A 200 3.16 6.03 -2.38
CA MET A 200 4.39 5.63 -1.69
C MET A 200 5.05 4.35 -2.20
N ALA A 201 4.27 3.36 -2.65
CA ALA A 201 4.82 2.03 -2.93
C ALA A 201 5.75 2.02 -4.14
N ASP A 202 6.76 1.16 -4.09
CA ASP A 202 7.54 0.75 -5.27
C ASP A 202 6.90 -0.44 -5.95
N ARG A 203 6.44 -1.41 -5.15
CA ARG A 203 5.72 -2.60 -5.60
C ARG A 203 4.46 -2.80 -4.79
N VAL A 204 3.49 -3.40 -5.44
CA VAL A 204 2.16 -3.64 -4.89
C VAL A 204 1.86 -5.14 -4.94
N GLY A 205 1.35 -5.68 -3.84
CA GLY A 205 0.75 -7.00 -3.78
C GLY A 205 -0.77 -6.87 -3.58
N VAL A 206 -1.55 -7.59 -4.34
CA VAL A 206 -3.01 -7.66 -4.16
C VAL A 206 -3.37 -8.98 -3.50
N MET A 207 -4.06 -8.89 -2.38
CA MET A 207 -4.46 -10.04 -1.58
C MET A 207 -5.98 -10.22 -1.61
N SER A 208 -6.45 -11.42 -1.93
CA SER A 208 -7.85 -11.81 -1.93
C SER A 208 -7.99 -13.23 -1.38
N LYS A 209 -9.00 -13.45 -0.51
CA LYS A 209 -9.36 -14.78 0.05
C LYS A 209 -8.16 -15.61 0.55
N GLY A 210 -7.18 -14.93 1.17
CA GLY A 210 -5.98 -15.58 1.72
C GLY A 210 -4.90 -15.94 0.69
N GLN A 211 -4.99 -15.43 -0.53
CA GLN A 211 -4.01 -15.65 -1.61
C GLN A 211 -3.45 -14.32 -2.13
N LEU A 212 -2.23 -14.34 -2.66
CA LEU A 212 -1.68 -13.23 -3.44
C LEU A 212 -2.11 -13.40 -4.90
N ALA A 213 -3.07 -12.57 -5.32
CA ALA A 213 -3.57 -12.58 -6.69
C ALA A 213 -2.59 -11.93 -7.67
N LEU A 214 -1.83 -10.93 -7.20
CA LEU A 214 -0.85 -10.19 -8.00
C LEU A 214 0.29 -9.67 -7.14
N VAL A 215 1.51 -9.63 -7.70
CA VAL A 215 2.66 -8.90 -7.15
C VAL A 215 3.39 -8.24 -8.31
N GLU A 216 3.37 -6.92 -8.38
CA GLU A 216 4.00 -6.17 -9.48
C GLU A 216 4.67 -4.88 -9.03
N ASP A 217 5.58 -4.39 -9.87
CA ASP A 217 6.10 -3.03 -9.80
C ASP A 217 4.97 -2.02 -10.07
N LYS A 218 4.85 -0.99 -9.25
CA LYS A 218 3.79 0.02 -9.36
C LYS A 218 3.78 0.69 -10.75
N LEU A 219 4.96 1.08 -11.25
CA LEU A 219 5.05 1.75 -12.54
C LEU A 219 4.74 0.80 -13.70
N ALA A 220 5.14 -0.47 -13.60
CA ALA A 220 4.79 -1.50 -14.57
C ALA A 220 3.29 -1.74 -14.60
N LEU A 221 2.66 -1.82 -13.41
CA LEU A 221 1.23 -1.98 -13.26
C LEU A 221 0.47 -0.79 -13.87
N LEU A 222 0.83 0.44 -13.50
CA LEU A 222 0.28 1.65 -14.09
C LEU A 222 0.59 1.78 -15.59
N GLY A 223 1.72 1.26 -16.05
CA GLY A 223 2.12 1.26 -17.46
C GLY A 223 1.35 0.27 -18.34
N ARG A 224 1.08 -0.95 -17.85
CA ARG A 224 0.22 -1.93 -18.55
C ARG A 224 -1.19 -1.41 -18.77
N LEU A 225 -1.65 -0.57 -17.85
CA LEU A 225 -2.95 0.08 -17.87
C LEU A 225 -2.86 1.49 -18.45
N GLY A 226 -1.74 1.86 -19.04
CA GLY A 226 -1.42 3.16 -19.64
C GLY A 226 -2.41 3.63 -20.71
N LYS A 227 -3.55 2.95 -20.82
CA LYS A 227 -4.71 3.42 -21.52
C LYS A 227 -5.31 4.57 -20.72
N LYS A 228 -5.22 5.77 -21.24
CA LYS A 228 -6.00 6.89 -20.77
C LYS A 228 -7.37 6.83 -21.43
N THR A 229 -8.38 7.14 -20.64
CA THR A 229 -9.73 7.28 -21.14
C THR A 229 -10.04 8.77 -21.28
N LEU A 230 -10.38 9.19 -22.50
CA LEU A 230 -10.89 10.51 -22.77
C LEU A 230 -12.42 10.44 -22.69
N LYS A 231 -12.99 11.07 -21.66
CA LYS A 231 -14.43 11.25 -21.53
C LYS A 231 -14.84 12.50 -22.29
N LEU A 232 -15.76 12.35 -23.24
CA LEU A 232 -16.29 13.41 -24.08
C LEU A 232 -17.76 13.58 -23.73
N GLU A 233 -18.09 14.62 -22.95
CA GLU A 233 -19.49 14.94 -22.65
C GLU A 233 -20.13 15.71 -23.82
N LEU A 234 -21.27 15.25 -24.27
CA LEU A 234 -22.00 15.83 -25.38
C LEU A 234 -23.05 16.81 -24.90
N GLN A 235 -23.31 17.89 -25.68
CA GLN A 235 -24.40 18.82 -25.41
C GLN A 235 -25.78 18.19 -25.62
N LYS A 236 -25.89 17.24 -26.55
CA LYS A 236 -27.10 16.44 -26.80
C LYS A 236 -26.76 14.96 -26.82
N PRO A 237 -27.57 14.12 -26.15
CA PRO A 237 -27.33 12.67 -26.16
C PRO A 237 -27.39 12.10 -27.56
N VAL A 238 -26.52 11.12 -27.83
CA VAL A 238 -26.47 10.38 -29.09
C VAL A 238 -27.02 8.97 -28.89
N GLN A 239 -28.00 8.56 -29.71
CA GLN A 239 -28.56 7.21 -29.65
C GLN A 239 -27.76 6.22 -30.46
N LYS A 240 -27.09 6.68 -31.53
CA LYS A 240 -26.29 5.85 -32.41
C LYS A 240 -25.08 6.64 -32.89
N LEU A 241 -23.90 6.00 -32.83
CA LEU A 241 -22.65 6.62 -33.27
C LEU A 241 -22.69 6.85 -34.79
N PRO A 242 -22.31 8.06 -35.26
CA PRO A 242 -22.08 8.33 -36.67
C PRO A 242 -21.03 7.39 -37.28
N ALA A 243 -21.18 7.05 -38.58
CA ALA A 243 -20.29 6.10 -39.25
C ALA A 243 -18.80 6.47 -39.17
N GLY A 244 -18.46 7.77 -39.23
CA GLY A 244 -17.09 8.27 -39.12
C GLY A 244 -16.44 8.02 -37.78
N LEU A 245 -17.23 7.83 -36.70
CA LEU A 245 -16.74 7.63 -35.33
C LEU A 245 -16.57 6.15 -34.94
N VAL A 246 -17.12 5.22 -35.71
CA VAL A 246 -17.04 3.78 -35.44
C VAL A 246 -15.58 3.29 -35.39
N GLN A 247 -14.72 3.84 -36.26
CA GLN A 247 -13.28 3.50 -36.33
C GLN A 247 -12.50 3.78 -35.01
N PHE A 248 -13.04 4.59 -34.12
CA PHE A 248 -12.36 4.95 -32.86
C PHE A 248 -12.73 4.03 -31.70
N ASN A 249 -13.56 3.01 -31.88
CA ASN A 249 -14.00 2.09 -30.83
C ASN A 249 -14.49 2.82 -29.58
N LEU A 250 -15.39 3.79 -29.77
CA LEU A 250 -15.94 4.59 -28.67
C LEU A 250 -16.97 3.78 -27.88
N GLU A 251 -16.86 3.82 -26.55
CA GLU A 251 -17.92 3.34 -25.66
C GLU A 251 -18.92 4.47 -25.41
N VAL A 252 -20.20 4.18 -25.52
CA VAL A 252 -21.27 5.14 -25.30
C VAL A 252 -21.92 4.85 -23.95
N THR A 253 -22.16 5.87 -23.12
CA THR A 253 -22.94 5.71 -21.88
C THR A 253 -24.38 5.28 -22.18
N ASP A 254 -25.04 4.60 -21.22
CA ASP A 254 -26.40 4.08 -21.36
C ASP A 254 -27.43 5.15 -21.79
N ASN A 255 -27.20 6.40 -21.41
CA ASN A 255 -28.05 7.54 -21.79
C ASN A 255 -27.54 8.33 -23.02
N GLY A 256 -26.41 7.91 -23.64
CA GLY A 256 -25.81 8.57 -24.79
C GLY A 256 -25.21 9.96 -24.54
N SER A 257 -25.11 10.38 -23.29
CA SER A 257 -24.66 11.74 -22.94
C SER A 257 -23.14 11.91 -22.94
N ALA A 258 -22.38 10.82 -22.92
CA ALA A 258 -20.94 10.86 -22.98
C ALA A 258 -20.38 9.68 -23.81
N LEU A 259 -19.21 9.95 -24.41
CA LEU A 259 -18.43 8.97 -25.15
C LEU A 259 -17.09 8.77 -24.43
N PHE A 260 -16.63 7.52 -24.38
CA PHE A 260 -15.31 7.18 -23.83
C PHE A 260 -14.40 6.70 -24.94
N TYR A 261 -13.24 7.32 -25.06
CA TYR A 261 -12.17 6.94 -25.99
C TYR A 261 -10.95 6.47 -25.21
N MET A 262 -10.61 5.20 -25.36
CA MET A 262 -9.39 4.65 -24.77
C MET A 262 -8.21 4.82 -25.71
N TYR A 263 -7.12 5.43 -25.23
CA TYR A 263 -5.89 5.61 -26.00
C TYR A 263 -4.65 5.28 -25.17
N ASP A 264 -3.59 4.81 -25.84
CA ASP A 264 -2.31 4.54 -25.19
C ASP A 264 -1.46 5.82 -25.20
N LYS A 265 -1.00 6.23 -24.00
CA LYS A 265 -0.11 7.39 -23.80
C LYS A 265 1.25 7.21 -24.50
N ASN A 266 1.72 5.97 -24.65
CA ASN A 266 3.05 5.64 -25.13
C ASN A 266 3.12 5.57 -26.67
N THR A 267 1.98 5.62 -27.36
CA THR A 267 1.95 5.71 -28.81
C THR A 267 2.18 7.15 -29.25
N GLY A 268 3.12 7.36 -30.17
CA GLY A 268 3.47 8.70 -30.68
C GLY A 268 2.31 9.48 -31.35
N ARG A 269 1.17 8.82 -31.59
CA ARG A 269 -0.08 9.41 -32.10
C ARG A 269 -1.26 8.85 -31.32
N THR A 270 -1.79 9.64 -30.39
CA THR A 270 -2.94 9.27 -29.55
C THR A 270 -4.28 9.22 -30.30
N GLY A 271 -4.34 9.72 -31.52
CA GLY A 271 -5.59 9.78 -32.30
C GLY A 271 -6.61 10.83 -31.84
N ILE A 272 -6.36 11.52 -30.72
CA ILE A 272 -7.31 12.48 -30.12
C ILE A 272 -7.66 13.62 -31.10
N THR A 273 -6.68 14.21 -31.76
CA THR A 273 -6.92 15.31 -32.71
C THR A 273 -7.83 14.87 -33.85
N LYS A 274 -7.59 13.66 -34.39
CA LYS A 274 -8.42 13.10 -35.46
C LYS A 274 -9.85 12.82 -34.95
N LEU A 275 -9.97 12.27 -33.74
CA LEU A 275 -11.26 12.03 -33.10
C LEU A 275 -12.07 13.31 -32.93
N LEU A 276 -11.45 14.38 -32.38
CA LEU A 276 -12.11 15.68 -32.18
C LEU A 276 -12.54 16.33 -33.50
N SER A 277 -11.73 16.22 -34.54
CA SER A 277 -12.09 16.69 -35.88
C SER A 277 -13.29 15.94 -36.42
N GLU A 278 -13.34 14.61 -36.31
CA GLU A 278 -14.42 13.78 -36.81
C GLU A 278 -15.74 14.00 -35.99
N LEU A 279 -15.63 14.23 -34.66
CA LEU A 279 -16.77 14.61 -33.85
C LEU A 279 -17.40 15.92 -34.35
N SER A 280 -16.57 16.94 -34.59
CA SER A 280 -17.04 18.23 -35.11
C SER A 280 -17.68 18.09 -36.48
N SER A 281 -17.07 17.33 -37.40
CA SER A 281 -17.59 17.06 -38.73
C SER A 281 -18.91 16.28 -38.72
N SER A 282 -19.12 15.45 -37.70
CA SER A 282 -20.37 14.69 -37.49
C SER A 282 -21.47 15.52 -36.82
N GLY A 283 -21.25 16.79 -36.54
CA GLY A 283 -22.24 17.68 -35.93
C GLY A 283 -22.46 17.44 -34.40
N LEU A 284 -21.61 16.66 -33.77
CA LEU A 284 -21.67 16.42 -32.34
C LEU A 284 -20.91 17.53 -31.59
N LEU A 285 -21.65 18.28 -30.76
CA LEU A 285 -21.07 19.37 -29.98
C LEU A 285 -20.66 18.87 -28.60
N LEU A 286 -19.39 19.11 -28.26
CA LEU A 286 -18.87 18.82 -26.93
C LEU A 286 -19.38 19.83 -25.93
N LYS A 287 -19.74 19.34 -24.74
CA LYS A 287 -20.05 20.14 -23.55
C LYS A 287 -18.79 20.26 -22.67
N ASP A 288 -18.08 19.14 -22.47
CA ASP A 288 -16.87 19.07 -21.67
C ASP A 288 -15.95 17.94 -22.16
N LEU A 289 -14.69 18.02 -21.80
CA LEU A 289 -13.64 17.05 -22.14
C LEU A 289 -12.78 16.80 -20.92
N GLN A 290 -12.76 15.55 -20.45
CA GLN A 290 -11.98 15.14 -19.29
C GLN A 290 -11.09 13.97 -19.65
N THR A 291 -9.82 14.01 -19.21
CA THR A 291 -8.92 12.86 -19.32
C THR A 291 -8.90 12.14 -17.99
N GLN A 292 -9.30 10.88 -17.98
CA GLN A 292 -9.18 9.99 -16.84
C GLN A 292 -8.01 9.04 -17.08
N GLN A 293 -7.15 8.89 -16.09
CA GLN A 293 -6.13 7.86 -16.09
C GLN A 293 -6.69 6.66 -15.31
N THR A 294 -6.54 5.46 -15.86
CA THR A 294 -6.87 4.23 -15.11
C THR A 294 -6.10 4.25 -13.78
N SER A 295 -6.83 4.18 -12.70
CA SER A 295 -6.27 4.15 -11.34
C SER A 295 -5.96 2.72 -10.93
N LEU A 296 -5.13 2.53 -9.89
CA LEU A 296 -4.99 1.21 -9.27
C LEU A 296 -6.34 0.70 -8.74
N GLU A 297 -7.28 1.60 -8.46
CA GLU A 297 -8.64 1.26 -8.01
C GLU A 297 -9.45 0.53 -9.07
N ASP A 298 -9.40 1.01 -10.32
CA ASP A 298 -10.07 0.36 -11.45
C ASP A 298 -9.53 -1.06 -11.67
N ILE A 299 -8.21 -1.23 -11.51
CA ILE A 299 -7.55 -2.54 -11.61
C ILE A 299 -8.02 -3.48 -10.50
N PHE A 300 -8.05 -2.96 -9.29
CA PHE A 300 -8.44 -3.72 -8.13
C PHE A 300 -9.90 -4.19 -8.22
N ILE A 301 -10.79 -3.31 -8.68
CA ILE A 301 -12.20 -3.63 -8.93
C ILE A 301 -12.32 -4.71 -10.01
N ASP A 302 -11.62 -4.57 -11.12
CA ASP A 302 -11.61 -5.55 -12.22
C ASP A 302 -11.12 -6.93 -11.76
N MET A 303 -10.07 -6.97 -10.93
CA MET A 303 -9.53 -8.23 -10.41
C MET A 303 -10.50 -8.89 -9.43
N ILE A 304 -11.12 -8.13 -8.51
CA ILE A 304 -12.11 -8.67 -7.58
C ILE A 304 -13.36 -9.17 -8.30
N GLN A 305 -13.76 -8.51 -9.38
CA GLN A 305 -14.92 -8.92 -10.19
C GLN A 305 -14.63 -10.20 -10.97
N LYS A 306 -13.42 -10.36 -11.52
CA LYS A 306 -12.99 -11.59 -12.21
C LYS A 306 -12.86 -12.79 -11.28
N ASP A 307 -12.51 -12.57 -10.01
CA ASP A 307 -12.48 -13.63 -8.96
C ASP A 307 -13.87 -14.03 -8.46
N LYS A 308 -14.94 -13.39 -8.93
CA LYS A 308 -16.33 -13.73 -8.60
C LYS A 308 -17.02 -14.67 -9.60
N ILE A 309 -16.29 -15.11 -10.65
CA ILE A 309 -16.78 -16.10 -11.61
C ILE A 309 -16.33 -17.52 -11.23
#